data_943602ffd9825a109c8b5d0f448a4458
#
_entry.id   943602ffd9825a109c8b5d0f448a4458
#
_cell.length_a   1.000
_cell.length_b   1.000
_cell.length_c   1.000
_cell.angle_alpha   90.00
_cell.angle_beta   90.00
_cell.angle_gamma   90.00
#
_symmetry.space_group_name_H-M   'P 1'
#
loop_
_entity.id
_entity.type
_entity.pdbx_description
1 polymer ?
#
loop_
_entity_poly.entity_id
_entity_poly.type
_entity_poly.pdbx_seq_one_letter_code
_entity_poly.pdbx_strand_id
1 'polypeptide(L)'
;MSWVFLDKVEAPPAIDPPPPPIDSLVLIEWDDATQPSHGWVAPDDIDPTPALCQSVGWIVHRDDRAIILAATQCDGGEVMGAMCIPRGTVRSVKVLSSI
;
A
#
# COMPACT_ATOMS: atom_id res chain seq x y z
N MET A 1 15.02 16.10 20.93
CA MET A 1 15.29 15.96 19.47
C MET A 1 14.01 16.33 18.73
N SER A 2 14.06 17.31 17.89
CA SER A 2 12.90 17.69 17.09
C SER A 2 12.91 16.93 15.77
N TRP A 3 11.75 16.41 15.41
CA TRP A 3 11.56 15.80 14.11
C TRP A 3 11.42 16.90 13.06
N VAL A 4 12.22 16.83 12.02
CA VAL A 4 12.09 17.73 10.89
C VAL A 4 11.43 16.98 9.75
N PHE A 5 10.18 17.33 9.47
CA PHE A 5 9.57 16.90 8.23
C PHE A 5 10.11 17.78 7.12
N LEU A 6 10.60 17.15 6.08
CA LEU A 6 11.02 17.87 4.88
C LEU A 6 9.77 18.31 4.14
N ASP A 7 9.39 19.56 4.34
CA ASP A 7 8.15 20.13 3.79
C ASP A 7 8.04 20.07 2.27
N LYS A 8 9.12 19.66 1.60
CA LYS A 8 9.19 19.64 0.15
C LYS A 8 9.33 18.24 -0.42
N VAL A 9 9.07 17.22 0.36
CA VAL A 9 8.98 15.88 -0.20
C VAL A 9 7.69 15.81 -1.00
N GLU A 10 7.82 15.84 -2.31
CA GLU A 10 6.68 15.69 -3.18
C GLU A 10 6.09 14.30 -3.02
N ALA A 11 4.76 14.21 -3.09
CA ALA A 11 4.10 12.92 -3.16
C ALA A 11 4.62 12.16 -4.38
N PRO A 12 4.78 10.82 -4.29
CA PRO A 12 5.17 10.06 -5.46
C PRO A 12 4.18 10.30 -6.60
N PRO A 13 4.67 10.28 -7.85
CA PRO A 13 3.78 10.47 -8.98
C PRO A 13 2.65 9.44 -8.96
N ALA A 14 1.51 9.82 -9.50
CA ALA A 14 0.38 8.92 -9.64
C ALA A 14 0.79 7.67 -10.42
N ILE A 15 0.25 6.52 -10.02
CA ILE A 15 0.44 5.27 -10.75
C ILE A 15 -0.17 5.44 -12.15
N ASP A 16 0.61 5.08 -13.17
CA ASP A 16 0.15 5.09 -14.54
C ASP A 16 0.14 3.65 -15.06
N PRO A 17 -1.00 3.07 -15.37
CA PRO A 17 -2.32 3.69 -15.42
C PRO A 17 -2.89 3.99 -14.02
N PRO A 18 -3.91 4.85 -13.91
CA PRO A 18 -4.54 5.12 -12.61
C PRO A 18 -5.13 3.83 -12.02
N PRO A 19 -5.27 3.76 -10.67
CA PRO A 19 -5.83 2.58 -10.05
C PRO A 19 -7.26 2.32 -10.52
N PRO A 20 -7.71 1.05 -10.47
CA PRO A 20 -9.09 0.72 -10.80
C PRO A 20 -10.10 1.50 -9.95
N PRO A 21 -11.34 1.62 -10.42
CA PRO A 21 -12.34 2.38 -9.68
C PRO A 21 -12.70 1.75 -8.33
N ILE A 22 -13.30 2.56 -7.48
CA ILE A 22 -13.87 2.10 -6.21
C ILE A 22 -14.85 0.95 -6.49
N ASP A 23 -14.91 0.00 -5.57
CA ASP A 23 -15.67 -1.26 -5.62
C ASP A 23 -15.07 -2.34 -6.51
N SER A 24 -13.93 -2.11 -7.13
CA SER A 24 -13.19 -3.17 -7.80
C SER A 24 -12.58 -4.12 -6.77
N LEU A 25 -12.69 -5.41 -7.02
CA LEU A 25 -11.95 -6.43 -6.28
C LEU A 25 -10.59 -6.62 -6.95
N VAL A 26 -9.53 -6.41 -6.21
CA VAL A 26 -8.17 -6.38 -6.77
C VAL A 26 -7.19 -7.22 -5.98
N LEU A 27 -6.13 -7.63 -6.65
CA LEU A 27 -4.89 -8.11 -6.03
C LEU A 27 -3.84 -7.03 -6.21
N ILE A 28 -3.26 -6.54 -5.10
CA ILE A 28 -2.19 -5.56 -5.14
C ILE A 28 -0.90 -6.23 -4.68
N GLU A 29 0.16 -6.10 -5.48
CA GLU A 29 1.52 -6.41 -5.06
C GLU A 29 2.21 -5.11 -4.65
N TRP A 30 2.82 -5.12 -3.49
CA TRP A 30 3.43 -3.92 -2.91
C TRP A 30 4.60 -4.26 -2.01
N ASP A 31 5.49 -3.28 -1.83
CA ASP A 31 6.67 -3.43 -1.00
C ASP A 31 6.40 -2.86 0.39
N ASP A 32 6.53 -3.71 1.40
CA ASP A 32 6.35 -3.30 2.79
C ASP A 32 7.70 -3.10 3.47
N ALA A 33 7.70 -2.27 4.50
CA ALA A 33 8.85 -2.06 5.34
C ALA A 33 9.22 -3.36 6.07
N THR A 34 10.51 -3.55 6.29
CA THR A 34 11.02 -4.67 7.08
C THR A 34 11.84 -4.15 8.24
N GLN A 35 12.03 -5.01 9.23
CA GLN A 35 12.99 -4.77 10.29
C GLN A 35 14.11 -5.80 10.13
N PRO A 36 15.17 -5.48 9.36
CA PRO A 36 16.14 -6.48 8.90
C PRO A 36 17.12 -6.93 9.98
N SER A 37 17.07 -6.36 11.17
CA SER A 37 17.91 -6.78 12.28
C SER A 37 17.17 -6.66 13.60
N HIS A 38 17.55 -7.50 14.56
CA HIS A 38 16.96 -7.51 15.91
C HIS A 38 17.97 -7.08 16.97
N GLY A 39 19.08 -6.48 16.60
CA GLY A 39 20.13 -6.03 17.51
C GLY A 39 21.14 -5.17 16.77
N TRP A 40 22.30 -5.03 17.38
CA TRP A 40 23.40 -4.27 16.78
C TRP A 40 23.93 -4.99 15.55
N VAL A 41 24.05 -4.27 14.46
CA VAL A 41 24.54 -4.82 13.19
C VAL A 41 25.30 -3.73 12.43
N ALA A 42 26.37 -4.11 11.73
CA ALA A 42 27.06 -3.19 10.86
C ALA A 42 26.18 -2.83 9.65
N PRO A 43 26.17 -1.57 9.21
CA PRO A 43 25.31 -1.16 8.09
C PRO A 43 25.49 -2.02 6.83
N ASP A 44 26.72 -2.47 6.55
CA ASP A 44 26.99 -3.25 5.34
C ASP A 44 26.42 -4.68 5.41
N ASP A 45 26.04 -5.12 6.61
CA ASP A 45 25.48 -6.46 6.82
C ASP A 45 23.96 -6.47 6.83
N ILE A 46 23.33 -5.30 6.62
CA ILE A 46 21.88 -5.17 6.59
C ILE A 46 21.36 -5.58 5.21
N ASP A 47 20.38 -6.49 5.19
CA ASP A 47 19.67 -6.85 3.96
C ASP A 47 18.74 -5.67 3.57
N PRO A 48 18.95 -5.04 2.39
CA PRO A 48 18.16 -3.89 1.99
C PRO A 48 16.82 -4.24 1.33
N THR A 49 16.45 -5.52 1.29
CA THR A 49 15.30 -5.98 0.52
C THR A 49 14.00 -5.76 1.30
N PRO A 50 13.04 -4.98 0.77
CA PRO A 50 11.71 -4.89 1.37
C PRO A 50 10.96 -6.22 1.26
N ALA A 51 9.92 -6.37 2.05
CA ALA A 51 9.02 -7.50 1.93
C ALA A 51 8.05 -7.28 0.76
N LEU A 52 8.04 -8.19 -0.19
CA LEU A 52 7.03 -8.18 -1.24
C LEU A 52 5.75 -8.81 -0.70
N CYS A 53 4.69 -8.02 -0.68
CA CYS A 53 3.40 -8.42 -0.14
C CYS A 53 2.35 -8.48 -1.25
N GLN A 54 1.37 -9.35 -1.05
CA GLN A 54 0.20 -9.44 -1.91
C GLN A 54 -1.04 -9.28 -1.04
N SER A 55 -1.92 -8.37 -1.42
CA SER A 55 -3.15 -8.09 -0.69
C SER A 55 -4.33 -8.12 -1.64
N VAL A 56 -5.41 -8.73 -1.20
CA VAL A 56 -6.65 -8.85 -1.97
C VAL A 56 -7.75 -8.14 -1.21
N GLY A 57 -8.56 -7.37 -1.93
CA GLY A 57 -9.69 -6.68 -1.31
C GLY A 57 -10.41 -5.79 -2.31
N TRP A 58 -11.50 -5.19 -1.82
CA TRP A 58 -12.23 -4.19 -2.58
C TRP A 58 -11.63 -2.82 -2.34
N ILE A 59 -11.45 -2.05 -3.42
CA ILE A 59 -11.01 -0.66 -3.30
C ILE A 59 -12.17 0.15 -2.70
N VAL A 60 -11.94 0.71 -1.52
CA VAL A 60 -12.94 1.58 -0.86
C VAL A 60 -12.53 3.04 -0.87
N HIS A 61 -11.28 3.33 -1.18
CA HIS A 61 -10.76 4.67 -1.33
C HIS A 61 -9.50 4.63 -2.18
N ARG A 62 -9.31 5.66 -2.98
CA ARG A 62 -8.06 5.87 -3.71
C ARG A 62 -7.84 7.36 -3.93
N ASP A 63 -6.61 7.77 -3.79
CA ASP A 63 -6.17 9.13 -4.08
C ASP A 63 -4.70 9.12 -4.51
N ASP A 64 -4.05 10.29 -4.55
CA ASP A 64 -2.66 10.40 -4.98
C ASP A 64 -1.68 9.76 -4.01
N ARG A 65 -2.10 9.48 -2.79
CA ARG A 65 -1.21 9.01 -1.73
C ARG A 65 -1.43 7.55 -1.37
N ALA A 66 -2.66 7.05 -1.49
CA ALA A 66 -3.00 5.75 -0.95
C ALA A 66 -4.09 5.05 -1.75
N ILE A 67 -4.10 3.74 -1.62
CA ILE A 67 -5.23 2.88 -1.98
C ILE A 67 -5.64 2.16 -0.70
N ILE A 68 -6.93 2.22 -0.37
CA ILE A 68 -7.45 1.50 0.79
C ILE A 68 -8.28 0.32 0.29
N LEU A 69 -7.89 -0.87 0.75
CA LEU A 69 -8.61 -2.12 0.49
C LEU A 69 -9.40 -2.53 1.71
N ALA A 70 -10.60 -3.05 1.51
CA ALA A 70 -11.36 -3.72 2.56
C ALA A 70 -11.43 -5.21 2.28
N ALA A 71 -11.20 -6.01 3.31
CA ALA A 71 -11.25 -7.48 3.21
C ALA A 71 -12.69 -8.00 3.18
N THR A 72 -13.62 -7.27 3.78
CA THR A 72 -15.00 -7.69 3.95
C THR A 72 -15.92 -6.50 3.73
N GLN A 73 -16.99 -6.73 3.03
CA GLN A 73 -18.08 -5.77 2.93
C GLN A 73 -19.42 -6.48 3.13
N CYS A 74 -20.34 -5.77 3.73
CA CYS A 74 -21.69 -6.31 3.97
C CYS A 74 -22.71 -5.60 3.09
N ASP A 75 -23.90 -6.17 3.03
CA ASP A 75 -24.99 -5.68 2.19
C ASP A 75 -25.47 -4.29 2.58
N GLY A 76 -25.22 -3.86 3.82
CA GLY A 76 -25.53 -2.51 4.29
C GLY A 76 -24.51 -1.45 3.88
N GLY A 77 -23.45 -1.83 3.18
CA GLY A 77 -22.41 -0.91 2.73
C GLY A 77 -21.25 -0.72 3.70
N GLU A 78 -21.30 -1.33 4.86
CA GLU A 78 -20.20 -1.25 5.81
C GLU A 78 -19.07 -2.19 5.42
N VAL A 79 -17.86 -1.83 5.78
CA VAL A 79 -16.65 -2.61 5.49
C VAL A 79 -15.87 -2.89 6.75
N MET A 80 -15.04 -3.93 6.69
CA MET A 80 -14.16 -4.31 7.79
C MET A 80 -12.83 -4.80 7.22
N GLY A 81 -11.77 -4.67 8.03
CA GLY A 81 -10.45 -5.10 7.63
C GLY A 81 -9.82 -4.16 6.61
N ALA A 82 -10.00 -2.87 6.79
CA ALA A 82 -9.42 -1.88 5.88
C ALA A 82 -7.90 -1.81 6.05
N MET A 83 -7.19 -1.82 4.93
CA MET A 83 -5.75 -1.65 4.86
C MET A 83 -5.42 -0.49 3.93
N CYS A 84 -4.66 0.46 4.46
CA CYS A 84 -4.19 1.61 3.69
C CYS A 84 -2.81 1.31 3.12
N ILE A 85 -2.71 1.21 1.80
CA ILE A 85 -1.45 0.92 1.12
C ILE A 85 -0.94 2.20 0.47
N PRO A 86 0.25 2.68 0.86
CA PRO A 86 0.84 3.86 0.21
C PRO A 86 1.08 3.59 -1.28
N ARG A 87 0.64 4.51 -2.13
CA ARG A 87 0.77 4.31 -3.59
C ARG A 87 2.22 4.16 -4.05
N GLY A 88 3.14 4.84 -3.39
CA GLY A 88 4.57 4.72 -3.73
C GLY A 88 5.15 3.34 -3.51
N THR A 89 4.49 2.47 -2.76
CA THR A 89 4.93 1.09 -2.52
C THR A 89 4.28 0.08 -3.46
N VAL A 90 3.30 0.48 -4.23
CA VAL A 90 2.53 -0.42 -5.11
C VAL A 90 3.36 -0.76 -6.33
N ARG A 91 3.50 -2.06 -6.61
CA ARG A 91 4.20 -2.59 -7.78
C ARG A 91 3.24 -2.94 -8.90
N SER A 92 2.11 -3.51 -8.56
CA SER A 92 1.10 -3.88 -9.56
C SER A 92 -0.29 -3.95 -8.94
N VAL A 93 -1.30 -3.71 -9.75
CA VAL A 93 -2.70 -3.87 -9.39
C VAL A 93 -3.37 -4.72 -10.46
N LYS A 94 -3.94 -5.84 -10.05
CA LYS A 94 -4.67 -6.74 -10.94
C LYS A 94 -6.13 -6.75 -10.55
N VAL A 95 -7.01 -6.42 -11.49
CA VAL A 95 -8.46 -6.51 -11.25
C VAL A 95 -8.88 -7.98 -11.31
N LEU A 96 -9.50 -8.44 -10.24
CA LEU A 96 -10.03 -9.79 -10.14
C LEU A 96 -11.51 -9.82 -10.52
N SER A 97 -12.26 -8.79 -10.13
CA SER A 97 -13.66 -8.63 -10.50
C SER A 97 -14.05 -7.17 -10.34
N SER A 98 -14.82 -6.66 -11.26
CA SER A 98 -15.46 -5.36 -11.15
C SER A 98 -16.96 -5.54 -11.12
N ILE A 99 -17.59 -4.89 -10.16
CA ILE A 99 -19.04 -4.93 -10.01
C ILE A 99 -19.66 -3.71 -10.68
#